data_c76b387e002637dc66dbd5f95c8147c9
#
_entry.id   c76b387e002637dc66dbd5f95c8147c9
#
_cell.length_a   1.000
_cell.length_b   1.000
_cell.length_c   1.000
_cell.angle_alpha   90.00
_cell.angle_beta   90.00
_cell.angle_gamma   90.00
#
_symmetry.space_group_name_H-M   'P 1'
#
loop_
_entity.id
_entity.type
_entity.pdbx_description
1 polymer ?
#
loop_
_entity_poly.entity_id
_entity_poly.type
_entity_poly.pdbx_seq_one_letter_code
_entity_poly.pdbx_strand_id
1 'polypeptide(L)'
;MSRIIDGKAISAAVKENIKAEVATLKEKGITVGLAVIIAGDDPASRIYVANKKKACEALGIVSEEYALPGNVSERELLSLIDTLNRKKEINGILCQLPLPPHLNEKLIINSISPEKDVDAFHPQNVGKIMIGDYDFLPCTPAGIMEMLGYENIDVRGKNCVVIGRSNIVGKPMAMLLLHADGTVTVCHSKTRNLKEICKQADILVAAVGKAHFVTEDMVKEGAVVIDVGMNRENGKLCGDVDFENVKQKAGAITPVPGGVGPMTIAMLMKNTLTAAKRQNGITEE
;
A
#
# COMPACT_ATOMS: atom_id res chain seq x y z
N MET A 1 -22.41 -17.90 3.11
CA MET A 1 -22.11 -16.47 2.84
C MET A 1 -20.68 -16.22 3.25
N SER A 2 -19.90 -15.53 2.41
CA SER A 2 -18.51 -15.21 2.73
C SER A 2 -18.39 -14.20 3.89
N ARG A 3 -17.31 -14.31 4.66
CA ARG A 3 -16.92 -13.32 5.66
C ARG A 3 -16.40 -12.06 4.95
N ILE A 4 -16.90 -10.90 5.34
CA ILE A 4 -16.40 -9.63 4.82
C ILE A 4 -15.18 -9.19 5.64
N ILE A 5 -14.05 -8.96 4.97
CA ILE A 5 -12.84 -8.42 5.58
C ILE A 5 -12.96 -6.90 5.60
N ASP A 6 -13.32 -6.33 6.75
CA ASP A 6 -13.57 -4.90 6.91
C ASP A 6 -12.26 -4.12 7.12
N GLY A 7 -11.69 -3.64 6.02
CA GLY A 7 -10.47 -2.84 6.07
C GLY A 7 -10.62 -1.50 6.78
N LYS A 8 -11.82 -0.94 6.91
CA LYS A 8 -12.05 0.28 7.71
C LYS A 8 -11.87 -0.01 9.20
N ALA A 9 -12.50 -1.08 9.70
CA ALA A 9 -12.39 -1.48 11.09
C ALA A 9 -10.93 -1.85 11.45
N ILE A 10 -10.26 -2.63 10.61
CA ILE A 10 -8.86 -3.03 10.80
C ILE A 10 -7.94 -1.81 10.77
N SER A 11 -8.11 -0.91 9.79
CA SER A 11 -7.35 0.34 9.70
C SER A 11 -7.53 1.23 10.93
N ALA A 12 -8.73 1.26 11.53
CA ALA A 12 -8.98 2.02 12.76
C ALA A 12 -8.18 1.43 13.93
N ALA A 13 -8.21 0.11 14.11
CA ALA A 13 -7.45 -0.57 15.16
C ALA A 13 -5.93 -0.34 15.03
N VAL A 14 -5.38 -0.46 13.82
CA VAL A 14 -3.97 -0.18 13.54
C VAL A 14 -3.61 1.27 13.85
N LYS A 15 -4.47 2.22 13.47
CA LYS A 15 -4.23 3.65 13.74
C LYS A 15 -4.25 4.00 15.22
N GLU A 16 -5.07 3.34 16.04
CA GLU A 16 -5.03 3.56 17.48
C GLU A 16 -3.69 3.15 18.09
N ASN A 17 -3.12 2.04 17.66
CA ASN A 17 -1.78 1.63 18.09
C ASN A 17 -0.71 2.65 17.66
N ILE A 18 -0.74 3.10 16.40
CA ILE A 18 0.19 4.13 15.90
C ILE A 18 0.07 5.41 16.71
N LYS A 19 -1.16 5.85 17.02
CA LYS A 19 -1.41 7.06 17.80
C LYS A 19 -0.79 6.99 19.20
N ALA A 20 -0.94 5.86 19.89
CA ALA A 20 -0.33 5.64 21.19
C ALA A 20 1.19 5.73 21.14
N GLU A 21 1.80 5.10 20.12
CA GLU A 21 3.25 5.13 19.93
C GLU A 21 3.77 6.52 19.55
N VAL A 22 3.06 7.27 18.68
CA VAL A 22 3.39 8.67 18.36
C VAL A 22 3.37 9.54 19.59
N ALA A 23 2.36 9.36 20.47
CA ALA A 23 2.28 10.08 21.74
C ALA A 23 3.49 9.78 22.63
N THR A 24 3.87 8.51 22.75
CA THR A 24 5.07 8.09 23.50
C THR A 24 6.36 8.71 22.96
N LEU A 25 6.52 8.79 21.64
CA LEU A 25 7.68 9.45 21.02
C LEU A 25 7.68 10.96 21.32
N LYS A 26 6.53 11.58 21.24
CA LYS A 26 6.38 13.01 21.56
C LYS A 26 6.78 13.35 23.00
N GLU A 27 6.44 12.50 23.97
CA GLU A 27 6.87 12.64 25.37
C GLU A 27 8.41 12.56 25.50
N LYS A 28 9.07 11.84 24.60
CA LYS A 28 10.54 11.77 24.51
C LYS A 28 11.15 12.91 23.70
N GLY A 29 10.36 13.89 23.27
CA GLY A 29 10.81 15.02 22.46
C GLY A 29 11.03 14.69 20.98
N ILE A 30 10.56 13.54 20.51
CA ILE A 30 10.69 13.10 19.12
C ILE A 30 9.38 13.40 18.37
N THR A 31 9.49 14.18 17.32
CA THR A 31 8.37 14.49 16.42
C THR A 31 8.40 13.54 15.21
N VAL A 32 7.26 12.98 14.87
CA VAL A 32 7.08 12.16 13.66
C VAL A 32 6.60 13.06 12.53
N GLY A 33 7.35 13.17 11.43
CA GLY A 33 7.06 14.08 10.32
C GLY A 33 7.00 13.38 8.97
N LEU A 34 5.96 13.71 8.19
CA LEU A 34 5.74 13.23 6.81
C LEU A 34 5.67 14.41 5.85
N ALA A 35 6.52 14.41 4.82
CA ALA A 35 6.38 15.30 3.68
C ALA A 35 5.63 14.60 2.56
N VAL A 36 4.59 15.24 2.03
CA VAL A 36 3.82 14.77 0.89
C VAL A 36 3.99 15.72 -0.27
N ILE A 37 4.60 15.26 -1.35
CA ILE A 37 4.80 16.03 -2.57
C ILE A 37 3.71 15.64 -3.57
N ILE A 38 3.03 16.62 -4.15
CA ILE A 38 2.09 16.45 -5.25
C ILE A 38 2.45 17.41 -6.38
N ALA A 39 2.58 16.92 -7.60
CA ALA A 39 2.83 17.71 -8.79
C ALA A 39 1.61 17.64 -9.72
N GLY A 40 1.04 18.81 -10.06
CA GLY A 40 -0.18 18.93 -10.86
C GLY A 40 -1.46 18.91 -10.04
N ASP A 41 -2.58 18.90 -10.78
CA ASP A 41 -3.93 19.11 -10.22
C ASP A 41 -4.87 17.92 -10.48
N ASP A 42 -4.34 16.70 -10.56
CA ASP A 42 -5.18 15.51 -10.69
C ASP A 42 -6.15 15.39 -9.52
N PRO A 43 -7.49 15.41 -9.76
CA PRO A 43 -8.47 15.41 -8.68
C PRO A 43 -8.43 14.17 -7.78
N ALA A 44 -8.06 13.01 -8.33
CA ALA A 44 -7.93 11.78 -7.55
C ALA A 44 -6.74 11.89 -6.58
N SER A 45 -5.59 12.34 -7.06
CA SER A 45 -4.39 12.58 -6.25
C SER A 45 -4.65 13.57 -5.13
N ARG A 46 -5.38 14.67 -5.39
CA ARG A 46 -5.78 15.65 -4.36
C ARG A 46 -6.61 15.04 -3.24
N ILE A 47 -7.57 14.17 -3.58
CA ILE A 47 -8.38 13.45 -2.56
C ILE A 47 -7.50 12.54 -1.69
N TYR A 48 -6.55 11.82 -2.30
CA TYR A 48 -5.63 10.96 -1.56
C TYR A 48 -4.71 11.74 -0.62
N VAL A 49 -4.15 12.85 -1.09
CA VAL A 49 -3.31 13.73 -0.27
C VAL A 49 -4.11 14.31 0.91
N ALA A 50 -5.34 14.80 0.66
CA ALA A 50 -6.21 15.30 1.73
C ALA A 50 -6.54 14.22 2.78
N ASN A 51 -6.79 12.98 2.37
CA ASN A 51 -7.03 11.88 3.30
C ASN A 51 -5.79 11.50 4.11
N LYS A 52 -4.59 11.55 3.51
CA LYS A 52 -3.31 11.33 4.20
C LYS A 52 -3.07 12.41 5.26
N LYS A 53 -3.29 13.68 4.91
CA LYS A 53 -3.19 14.82 5.83
C LYS A 53 -4.11 14.65 7.04
N LYS A 54 -5.39 14.36 6.82
CA LYS A 54 -6.34 14.08 7.91
C LYS A 54 -5.88 12.92 8.79
N ALA A 55 -5.31 11.86 8.21
CA ALA A 55 -4.77 10.74 8.97
C ALA A 55 -3.59 11.17 9.84
N CYS A 56 -2.64 11.95 9.30
CA CYS A 56 -1.53 12.51 10.08
C CYS A 56 -2.03 13.35 11.26
N GLU A 57 -2.95 14.29 11.01
CA GLU A 57 -3.55 15.15 12.05
C GLU A 57 -4.19 14.33 13.17
N ALA A 58 -4.97 13.30 12.83
CA ALA A 58 -5.65 12.43 13.79
C ALA A 58 -4.68 11.61 14.66
N LEU A 59 -3.48 11.34 14.16
CA LEU A 59 -2.46 10.53 14.82
C LEU A 59 -1.38 11.37 15.54
N GLY A 60 -1.41 12.70 15.39
CA GLY A 60 -0.37 13.58 15.92
C GLY A 60 0.94 13.58 15.12
N ILE A 61 0.91 13.11 13.86
CA ILE A 61 2.02 13.17 12.92
C ILE A 61 2.02 14.55 12.24
N VAL A 62 3.16 15.20 12.19
CA VAL A 62 3.31 16.46 11.45
C VAL A 62 3.29 16.17 9.96
N SER A 63 2.40 16.84 9.23
CA SER A 63 2.30 16.69 7.77
C SER A 63 2.65 17.98 7.06
N GLU A 64 3.65 17.93 6.20
CA GLU A 64 4.01 19.04 5.31
C GLU A 64 3.60 18.69 3.88
N GLU A 65 2.73 19.50 3.28
CA GLU A 65 2.29 19.33 1.90
C GLU A 65 3.04 20.29 0.98
N TYR A 66 3.63 19.74 -0.07
CA TYR A 66 4.34 20.48 -1.11
C TYR A 66 3.57 20.33 -2.44
N ALA A 67 2.65 21.27 -2.68
CA ALA A 67 1.86 21.30 -3.90
C ALA A 67 2.63 22.06 -5.00
N LEU A 68 3.08 21.35 -5.99
CA LEU A 68 3.83 21.88 -7.13
C LEU A 68 2.92 22.02 -8.36
N PRO A 69 3.15 23.03 -9.22
CA PRO A 69 2.37 23.17 -10.45
C PRO A 69 2.64 22.00 -11.41
N GLY A 70 1.68 21.73 -12.32
CA GLY A 70 1.81 20.62 -13.27
C GLY A 70 2.96 20.77 -14.30
N ASN A 71 3.52 21.98 -14.42
CA ASN A 71 4.68 22.28 -15.28
C ASN A 71 5.99 22.43 -14.48
N VAL A 72 6.03 21.99 -13.22
CA VAL A 72 7.25 22.00 -12.40
C VAL A 72 8.39 21.30 -13.15
N SER A 73 9.58 21.88 -13.14
CA SER A 73 10.74 21.24 -13.76
C SER A 73 11.26 20.08 -12.91
N GLU A 74 11.85 19.09 -13.56
CA GLU A 74 12.49 17.95 -12.86
C GLU A 74 13.58 18.45 -11.89
N ARG A 75 14.33 19.49 -12.26
CA ARG A 75 15.36 20.10 -11.42
C ARG A 75 14.79 20.70 -10.13
N GLU A 76 13.67 21.39 -10.21
CA GLU A 76 13.01 21.99 -9.02
C GLU A 76 12.49 20.89 -8.08
N LEU A 77 11.86 19.85 -8.63
CA LEU A 77 11.37 18.72 -7.83
C LEU A 77 12.53 17.96 -7.17
N LEU A 78 13.62 17.70 -7.88
CA LEU A 78 14.81 17.07 -7.31
C LEU A 78 15.47 17.93 -6.22
N SER A 79 15.51 19.25 -6.38
CA SER A 79 16.03 20.17 -5.38
C SER A 79 15.18 20.18 -4.10
N LEU A 80 13.85 20.09 -4.25
CA LEU A 80 12.94 19.95 -3.11
C LEU A 80 13.20 18.65 -2.36
N ILE A 81 13.28 17.52 -3.08
CA ILE A 81 13.55 16.20 -2.48
C ILE A 81 14.88 16.20 -1.74
N ASP A 82 15.93 16.76 -2.32
CA ASP A 82 17.25 16.89 -1.66
C ASP A 82 17.17 17.74 -0.38
N THR A 83 16.39 18.81 -0.36
CA THR A 83 16.12 19.61 0.84
C THR A 83 15.41 18.78 1.91
N LEU A 84 14.38 18.02 1.53
CA LEU A 84 13.62 17.18 2.44
C LEU A 84 14.43 15.98 2.97
N ASN A 85 15.31 15.41 2.16
CA ASN A 85 16.23 14.36 2.59
C ASN A 85 17.11 14.83 3.76
N ARG A 86 17.52 16.11 3.77
CA ARG A 86 18.36 16.72 4.83
C ARG A 86 17.56 17.26 6.02
N LYS A 87 16.27 17.44 5.88
CA LYS A 87 15.40 17.99 6.93
C LYS A 87 15.14 16.96 8.03
N LYS A 88 15.68 17.20 9.24
CA LYS A 88 15.60 16.24 10.36
C LYS A 88 14.19 16.05 10.90
N GLU A 89 13.34 17.07 10.79
CA GLU A 89 11.95 17.03 11.24
C GLU A 89 11.04 16.20 10.33
N ILE A 90 11.52 15.83 9.13
CA ILE A 90 10.83 14.97 8.18
C ILE A 90 11.45 13.59 8.19
N ASN A 91 10.71 12.62 8.67
CA ASN A 91 11.13 11.22 8.76
C ASN A 91 10.72 10.41 7.54
N GLY A 92 9.61 10.77 6.90
CA GLY A 92 9.12 10.14 5.68
C GLY A 92 8.87 11.14 4.56
N ILE A 93 9.15 10.73 3.34
CA ILE A 93 8.85 11.49 2.11
C ILE A 93 8.00 10.61 1.21
N LEU A 94 6.88 11.17 0.76
CA LEU A 94 5.99 10.55 -0.21
C LEU A 94 5.86 11.46 -1.43
N CYS A 95 6.15 10.95 -2.61
CA CYS A 95 5.86 11.62 -3.87
C CYS A 95 4.60 10.98 -4.49
N GLN A 96 3.49 11.72 -4.51
CA GLN A 96 2.21 11.20 -4.97
C GLN A 96 2.25 10.88 -6.46
N LEU A 97 2.01 9.61 -6.80
CA LEU A 97 1.87 9.16 -8.18
C LEU A 97 0.40 9.25 -8.65
N PRO A 98 0.16 9.39 -9.97
CA PRO A 98 1.15 9.54 -11.04
C PRO A 98 1.75 10.96 -11.10
N LEU A 99 2.97 11.07 -11.60
CA LEU A 99 3.62 12.36 -11.90
C LEU A 99 3.20 12.86 -13.29
N PRO A 100 3.31 14.20 -13.54
CA PRO A 100 3.21 14.74 -14.89
C PRO A 100 4.13 14.01 -15.89
N PRO A 101 3.67 13.75 -17.15
CA PRO A 101 4.38 12.88 -18.09
C PRO A 101 5.80 13.32 -18.50
N HIS A 102 6.15 14.60 -18.31
CA HIS A 102 7.49 15.13 -18.62
C HIS A 102 8.52 14.85 -17.52
N LEU A 103 8.10 14.38 -16.33
CA LEU A 103 8.99 14.05 -15.23
C LEU A 103 9.38 12.58 -15.28
N ASN A 104 10.65 12.30 -14.99
CA ASN A 104 11.13 10.92 -14.89
C ASN A 104 10.81 10.33 -13.51
N GLU A 105 9.68 9.63 -13.41
CA GLU A 105 9.21 9.00 -12.17
C GLU A 105 10.29 8.15 -11.48
N LYS A 106 11.04 7.36 -12.26
CA LYS A 106 12.10 6.51 -11.73
C LYS A 106 13.23 7.33 -11.11
N LEU A 107 13.63 8.42 -11.73
CA LEU A 107 14.66 9.32 -11.20
C LEU A 107 14.18 9.98 -9.92
N ILE A 108 12.94 10.44 -9.89
CA ILE A 108 12.33 11.09 -8.72
C ILE A 108 12.27 10.12 -7.52
N ILE A 109 11.76 8.90 -7.72
CA ILE A 109 11.69 7.88 -6.66
C ILE A 109 13.09 7.54 -6.15
N ASN A 110 14.06 7.36 -7.03
CA ASN A 110 15.44 7.04 -6.66
C ASN A 110 16.18 8.18 -5.94
N SER A 111 15.65 9.40 -5.97
CA SER A 111 16.25 10.56 -5.30
C SER A 111 15.79 10.73 -3.85
N ILE A 112 14.73 10.03 -3.45
CA ILE A 112 14.31 9.99 -2.06
C ILE A 112 15.30 9.09 -1.30
N SER A 113 15.79 9.56 -0.14
CA SER A 113 16.65 8.73 0.71
C SER A 113 15.94 7.44 1.11
N PRO A 114 16.55 6.25 0.96
CA PRO A 114 15.93 4.97 1.30
C PRO A 114 15.36 4.92 2.72
N GLU A 115 16.00 5.61 3.66
CA GLU A 115 15.56 5.71 5.06
C GLU A 115 14.35 6.62 5.28
N LYS A 116 13.95 7.39 4.25
CA LYS A 116 12.78 8.26 4.23
C LYS A 116 11.73 7.85 3.18
N ASP A 117 12.02 6.81 2.40
CA ASP A 117 11.12 6.27 1.39
C ASP A 117 10.04 5.40 2.06
N VAL A 118 9.04 6.05 2.62
CA VAL A 118 7.96 5.39 3.38
C VAL A 118 6.92 4.68 2.51
N ASP A 119 7.00 4.81 1.18
CA ASP A 119 6.26 3.97 0.22
C ASP A 119 7.02 2.69 -0.16
N ALA A 120 8.31 2.60 0.19
CA ALA A 120 9.21 1.48 -0.10
C ALA A 120 9.35 1.17 -1.60
N PHE A 121 9.43 2.21 -2.44
CA PHE A 121 9.59 2.08 -3.89
C PHE A 121 11.04 2.27 -4.37
N HIS A 122 11.91 2.81 -3.51
CA HIS A 122 13.33 2.93 -3.82
C HIS A 122 13.95 1.55 -4.07
N PRO A 123 14.81 1.38 -5.10
CA PRO A 123 15.39 0.08 -5.45
C PRO A 123 16.11 -0.62 -4.29
N GLN A 124 16.73 0.12 -3.37
CA GLN A 124 17.34 -0.46 -2.17
C GLN A 124 16.29 -1.10 -1.25
N ASN A 125 15.16 -0.43 -1.00
CA ASN A 125 14.07 -0.99 -0.19
C ASN A 125 13.42 -2.19 -0.88
N VAL A 126 13.20 -2.11 -2.20
CA VAL A 126 12.71 -3.25 -3.01
C VAL A 126 13.68 -4.45 -2.92
N GLY A 127 14.98 -4.21 -2.98
CA GLY A 127 15.99 -5.25 -2.82
C GLY A 127 15.93 -5.91 -1.43
N LYS A 128 15.76 -5.12 -0.39
CA LYS A 128 15.59 -5.60 0.99
C LYS A 128 14.33 -6.47 1.13
N ILE A 129 13.23 -6.11 0.49
CA ILE A 129 12.00 -6.93 0.49
C ILE A 129 12.28 -8.28 -0.16
N MET A 130 13.05 -8.32 -1.26
CA MET A 130 13.35 -9.56 -1.97
C MET A 130 14.11 -10.57 -1.08
N ILE A 131 15.00 -10.09 -0.20
CA ILE A 131 15.81 -10.94 0.68
C ILE A 131 15.22 -11.11 2.09
N GLY A 132 14.07 -10.47 2.40
CA GLY A 132 13.42 -10.56 3.70
C GLY A 132 14.03 -9.69 4.81
N ASP A 133 14.96 -8.77 4.48
CA ASP A 133 15.61 -7.83 5.40
C ASP A 133 15.12 -6.40 5.18
N TYR A 134 13.83 -6.17 5.41
CA TYR A 134 13.17 -4.90 5.10
C TYR A 134 12.87 -4.06 6.35
N ASP A 135 13.03 -2.75 6.18
CA ASP A 135 12.61 -1.75 7.17
C ASP A 135 11.20 -1.24 6.87
N PHE A 136 10.90 -1.07 5.59
CA PHE A 136 9.61 -0.61 5.08
C PHE A 136 9.06 -1.59 4.07
N LEU A 137 7.73 -1.66 4.03
CA LEU A 137 6.98 -2.43 3.05
C LEU A 137 6.08 -1.49 2.25
N PRO A 138 5.89 -1.73 0.94
CA PRO A 138 4.90 -0.98 0.18
C PRO A 138 3.54 -1.04 0.87
N CYS A 139 2.92 0.13 1.05
CA CYS A 139 1.79 0.29 1.95
C CYS A 139 0.60 -0.63 1.63
N THR A 140 0.30 -0.86 0.34
CA THR A 140 -0.82 -1.72 -0.08
C THR A 140 -0.55 -3.19 0.24
N PRO A 141 0.57 -3.82 -0.16
CA PRO A 141 0.91 -5.18 0.24
C PRO A 141 1.00 -5.38 1.75
N ALA A 142 1.63 -4.43 2.46
CA ALA A 142 1.70 -4.46 3.93
C ALA A 142 0.31 -4.48 4.57
N GLY A 143 -0.59 -3.63 4.06
CA GLY A 143 -1.98 -3.59 4.52
C GLY A 143 -2.74 -4.89 4.29
N ILE A 144 -2.47 -5.58 3.19
CA ILE A 144 -3.07 -6.89 2.90
C ILE A 144 -2.57 -7.94 3.90
N MET A 145 -1.26 -7.98 4.17
CA MET A 145 -0.71 -8.91 5.18
C MET A 145 -1.28 -8.63 6.58
N GLU A 146 -1.40 -7.37 6.96
CA GLU A 146 -2.04 -6.97 8.22
C GLU A 146 -3.51 -7.43 8.30
N MET A 147 -4.26 -7.30 7.20
CA MET A 147 -5.65 -7.77 7.12
C MET A 147 -5.73 -9.30 7.27
N LEU A 148 -4.86 -10.05 6.60
CA LEU A 148 -4.79 -11.51 6.71
C LEU A 148 -4.49 -11.93 8.16
N GLY A 149 -3.51 -11.29 8.79
CA GLY A 149 -3.16 -11.55 10.19
C GLY A 149 -4.30 -11.22 11.16
N TYR A 150 -4.94 -10.06 11.01
CA TYR A 150 -6.06 -9.64 11.87
C TYR A 150 -7.25 -10.61 11.79
N GLU A 151 -7.51 -11.13 10.59
CA GLU A 151 -8.58 -12.10 10.33
C GLU A 151 -8.18 -13.55 10.67
N ASN A 152 -6.97 -13.78 11.20
CA ASN A 152 -6.42 -15.10 11.49
C ASN A 152 -6.41 -16.02 10.25
N ILE A 153 -6.12 -15.45 9.08
CA ILE A 153 -5.96 -16.21 7.83
C ILE A 153 -4.51 -16.64 7.71
N ASP A 154 -4.24 -17.90 7.95
CA ASP A 154 -2.90 -18.48 7.80
C ASP A 154 -2.54 -18.64 6.32
N VAL A 155 -1.38 -18.07 5.94
CA VAL A 155 -0.82 -18.14 4.58
C VAL A 155 0.03 -19.38 4.38
N ARG A 156 0.56 -19.95 5.46
CA ARG A 156 1.49 -21.09 5.43
C ARG A 156 0.91 -22.29 4.69
N GLY A 157 1.64 -22.75 3.67
CA GLY A 157 1.26 -23.89 2.85
C GLY A 157 0.08 -23.63 1.90
N LYS A 158 -0.43 -22.41 1.80
CA LYS A 158 -1.55 -22.06 0.91
C LYS A 158 -1.07 -21.78 -0.51
N ASN A 159 -1.90 -22.10 -1.49
CA ASN A 159 -1.74 -21.65 -2.86
C ASN A 159 -2.21 -20.21 -2.98
N CYS A 160 -1.27 -19.29 -3.18
CA CYS A 160 -1.52 -17.87 -3.32
C CYS A 160 -1.38 -17.45 -4.78
N VAL A 161 -2.40 -16.86 -5.37
CA VAL A 161 -2.34 -16.32 -6.72
C VAL A 161 -2.47 -14.81 -6.67
N VAL A 162 -1.49 -14.12 -7.26
CA VAL A 162 -1.50 -12.67 -7.40
C VAL A 162 -1.72 -12.31 -8.86
N ILE A 163 -2.85 -11.68 -9.19
CA ILE A 163 -3.13 -11.19 -10.52
C ILE A 163 -2.67 -9.73 -10.61
N GLY A 164 -1.53 -9.52 -11.26
CA GLY A 164 -0.84 -8.24 -11.36
C GLY A 164 0.65 -8.38 -11.07
N ARG A 165 1.48 -7.56 -11.74
CA ARG A 165 2.94 -7.58 -11.58
C ARG A 165 3.56 -6.20 -11.53
N SER A 166 2.82 -5.24 -11.01
CA SER A 166 3.36 -3.89 -10.79
C SER A 166 4.48 -3.90 -9.74
N ASN A 167 5.36 -2.91 -9.81
CA ASN A 167 6.44 -2.76 -8.82
C ASN A 167 5.90 -2.32 -7.45
N ILE A 168 4.73 -1.68 -7.44
CA ILE A 168 4.15 -1.08 -6.24
C ILE A 168 3.18 -2.02 -5.48
N VAL A 169 2.63 -3.04 -6.16
CA VAL A 169 1.69 -4.00 -5.53
C VAL A 169 2.03 -5.44 -5.87
N GLY A 170 1.94 -5.86 -7.14
CA GLY A 170 1.93 -7.28 -7.50
C GLY A 170 3.22 -8.01 -7.13
N LYS A 171 4.38 -7.45 -7.45
CA LYS A 171 5.68 -8.06 -7.11
C LYS A 171 5.93 -8.08 -5.60
N PRO A 172 5.81 -6.96 -4.86
CA PRO A 172 6.01 -7.00 -3.42
C PRO A 172 4.97 -7.87 -2.72
N MET A 173 3.71 -7.90 -3.16
CA MET A 173 2.72 -8.81 -2.60
C MET A 173 3.13 -10.28 -2.72
N ALA A 174 3.65 -10.66 -3.88
CA ALA A 174 4.13 -12.02 -4.09
C ALA A 174 5.29 -12.37 -3.15
N MET A 175 6.20 -11.45 -2.90
CA MET A 175 7.31 -11.67 -1.95
C MET A 175 6.81 -11.79 -0.51
N LEU A 176 5.88 -10.94 -0.07
CA LEU A 176 5.34 -11.02 1.29
C LEU A 176 4.58 -12.34 1.54
N LEU A 177 3.79 -12.79 0.58
CA LEU A 177 3.13 -14.09 0.67
C LEU A 177 4.13 -15.26 0.68
N LEU A 178 5.23 -15.15 -0.08
CA LEU A 178 6.32 -16.12 -0.07
C LEU A 178 7.03 -16.15 1.30
N HIS A 179 7.34 -14.99 1.87
CA HIS A 179 7.95 -14.89 3.21
C HIS A 179 7.03 -15.40 4.33
N ALA A 180 5.71 -15.42 4.08
CA ALA A 180 4.73 -16.03 4.98
C ALA A 180 4.50 -17.53 4.69
N ASP A 181 5.45 -18.21 4.06
CA ASP A 181 5.44 -19.64 3.71
C ASP A 181 4.30 -20.05 2.73
N GLY A 182 3.75 -19.11 1.94
CA GLY A 182 2.79 -19.39 0.88
C GLY A 182 3.48 -19.89 -0.40
N THR A 183 2.79 -20.73 -1.16
CA THR A 183 3.19 -21.08 -2.53
C THR A 183 2.60 -20.06 -3.48
N VAL A 184 3.42 -19.28 -4.16
CA VAL A 184 2.94 -18.09 -4.88
C VAL A 184 3.05 -18.24 -6.39
N THR A 185 1.94 -17.95 -7.07
CA THR A 185 1.88 -17.82 -8.54
C THR A 185 1.52 -16.39 -8.90
N VAL A 186 2.37 -15.73 -9.71
CA VAL A 186 2.11 -14.39 -10.24
C VAL A 186 1.54 -14.47 -11.65
N CYS A 187 0.35 -13.95 -11.84
CA CYS A 187 -0.35 -13.90 -13.14
C CYS A 187 -0.36 -12.48 -13.71
N HIS A 188 -0.42 -12.37 -15.01
CA HIS A 188 -0.41 -11.10 -15.72
C HIS A 188 -1.06 -11.22 -17.12
N SER A 189 -1.14 -10.14 -17.88
CA SER A 189 -1.82 -10.07 -19.19
C SER A 189 -1.30 -11.05 -20.27
N LYS A 190 -0.18 -11.75 -20.03
CA LYS A 190 0.38 -12.77 -20.92
C LYS A 190 0.26 -14.18 -20.36
N THR A 191 -0.34 -14.34 -19.19
CA THR A 191 -0.57 -15.65 -18.57
C THR A 191 -1.60 -16.43 -19.38
N ARG A 192 -1.26 -17.65 -19.75
CA ARG A 192 -2.18 -18.60 -20.39
C ARG A 192 -3.00 -19.31 -19.30
N ASN A 193 -4.20 -19.71 -19.62
CA ASN A 193 -5.08 -20.47 -18.72
C ASN A 193 -5.28 -19.77 -17.35
N LEU A 194 -5.38 -18.43 -17.34
CA LEU A 194 -5.49 -17.63 -16.13
C LEU A 194 -6.61 -18.11 -15.20
N LYS A 195 -7.78 -18.42 -15.75
CA LYS A 195 -8.94 -18.91 -15.03
C LYS A 195 -8.64 -20.21 -14.25
N GLU A 196 -7.98 -21.17 -14.87
CA GLU A 196 -7.65 -22.45 -14.25
C GLU A 196 -6.59 -22.30 -13.15
N ILE A 197 -5.66 -21.36 -13.31
CA ILE A 197 -4.68 -21.03 -12.26
C ILE A 197 -5.40 -20.39 -11.06
N CYS A 198 -6.27 -19.41 -11.31
CA CYS A 198 -7.00 -18.70 -10.25
C CYS A 198 -7.92 -19.65 -9.44
N LYS A 199 -8.54 -20.64 -10.07
CA LYS A 199 -9.36 -21.67 -9.41
C LYS A 199 -8.60 -22.54 -8.42
N GLN A 200 -7.28 -22.56 -8.45
CA GLN A 200 -6.47 -23.32 -7.51
C GLN A 200 -6.09 -22.51 -6.27
N ALA A 201 -6.36 -21.19 -6.28
CA ALA A 201 -5.96 -20.28 -5.23
C ALA A 201 -6.77 -20.49 -3.94
N ASP A 202 -6.08 -20.71 -2.83
CA ASP A 202 -6.64 -20.57 -1.49
C ASP A 202 -6.75 -19.09 -1.10
N ILE A 203 -5.77 -18.29 -1.57
CA ILE A 203 -5.75 -16.83 -1.42
C ILE A 203 -5.54 -16.21 -2.81
N LEU A 204 -6.50 -15.42 -3.26
CA LEU A 204 -6.49 -14.72 -4.55
C LEU A 204 -6.39 -13.22 -4.33
N VAL A 205 -5.33 -12.60 -4.83
CA VAL A 205 -5.14 -11.15 -4.78
C VAL A 205 -5.31 -10.57 -6.18
N ALA A 206 -6.34 -9.74 -6.38
CA ALA A 206 -6.64 -9.08 -7.65
C ALA A 206 -6.09 -7.64 -7.65
N ALA A 207 -5.10 -7.37 -8.50
CA ALA A 207 -4.43 -6.07 -8.62
C ALA A 207 -4.14 -5.72 -10.10
N VAL A 208 -5.20 -5.70 -10.92
CA VAL A 208 -5.12 -5.50 -12.37
C VAL A 208 -5.58 -4.11 -12.84
N GLY A 209 -6.33 -3.38 -12.00
CA GLY A 209 -6.89 -2.07 -12.33
C GLY A 209 -7.96 -2.15 -13.43
N LYS A 210 -8.80 -3.19 -13.41
CA LYS A 210 -9.90 -3.39 -14.35
C LYS A 210 -11.15 -3.82 -13.59
N ALA A 211 -12.20 -3.02 -13.67
CA ALA A 211 -13.47 -3.28 -13.02
C ALA A 211 -14.01 -4.68 -13.35
N HIS A 212 -14.44 -5.41 -12.32
CA HIS A 212 -15.11 -6.70 -12.42
C HIS A 212 -14.37 -7.78 -13.25
N PHE A 213 -13.04 -7.68 -13.31
CA PHE A 213 -12.20 -8.60 -14.09
C PHE A 213 -12.21 -10.03 -13.53
N VAL A 214 -12.22 -10.17 -12.19
CA VAL A 214 -12.27 -11.48 -11.52
C VAL A 214 -13.72 -11.85 -11.31
N THR A 215 -14.18 -12.90 -12.00
CA THR A 215 -15.53 -13.44 -11.95
C THR A 215 -15.60 -14.69 -11.05
N GLU A 216 -16.79 -15.09 -10.64
CA GLU A 216 -17.00 -16.24 -9.73
C GLU A 216 -16.39 -17.56 -10.24
N ASP A 217 -16.38 -17.72 -11.56
CA ASP A 217 -15.84 -18.89 -12.24
C ASP A 217 -14.32 -18.94 -12.30
N MET A 218 -13.64 -17.88 -11.83
CA MET A 218 -12.19 -17.80 -11.59
C MET A 218 -11.82 -18.11 -10.14
N VAL A 219 -12.77 -18.23 -9.22
CA VAL A 219 -12.52 -18.36 -7.78
C VAL A 219 -12.79 -19.79 -7.32
N LYS A 220 -11.91 -20.33 -6.47
CA LYS A 220 -12.09 -21.59 -5.77
C LYS A 220 -13.15 -21.43 -4.68
N GLU A 221 -13.97 -22.46 -4.47
CA GLU A 221 -14.91 -22.50 -3.35
C GLU A 221 -14.18 -22.32 -2.00
N GLY A 222 -14.63 -21.39 -1.18
CA GLY A 222 -14.05 -21.11 0.12
C GLY A 222 -12.76 -20.29 0.09
N ALA A 223 -12.29 -19.83 -1.07
CA ALA A 223 -11.07 -19.02 -1.18
C ALA A 223 -11.18 -17.66 -0.47
N VAL A 224 -10.06 -17.15 -0.01
CA VAL A 224 -9.92 -15.76 0.43
C VAL A 224 -9.64 -14.88 -0.78
N VAL A 225 -10.46 -13.84 -1.00
CA VAL A 225 -10.34 -12.95 -2.16
C VAL A 225 -10.03 -11.53 -1.69
N ILE A 226 -8.86 -11.03 -2.08
CA ILE A 226 -8.41 -9.67 -1.77
C ILE A 226 -8.48 -8.81 -3.03
N ASP A 227 -9.37 -7.86 -3.04
CA ASP A 227 -9.56 -6.91 -4.13
C ASP A 227 -8.78 -5.61 -3.87
N VAL A 228 -7.74 -5.38 -4.66
CA VAL A 228 -6.90 -4.17 -4.61
C VAL A 228 -7.40 -3.10 -5.58
N GLY A 229 -8.30 -3.46 -6.50
CA GLY A 229 -8.78 -2.59 -7.55
C GLY A 229 -9.45 -1.33 -7.02
N MET A 230 -9.17 -0.22 -7.69
CA MET A 230 -9.84 1.06 -7.44
C MET A 230 -10.25 1.67 -8.78
N ASN A 231 -11.37 1.19 -9.30
CA ASN A 231 -11.93 1.64 -10.56
C ASN A 231 -13.13 2.56 -10.33
N ARG A 232 -13.52 3.29 -11.34
CA ARG A 232 -14.76 4.08 -11.35
C ARG A 232 -15.65 3.64 -12.50
N GLU A 233 -16.85 3.22 -12.17
CA GLU A 233 -17.90 2.89 -13.13
C GLU A 233 -19.16 3.65 -12.77
N ASN A 234 -19.73 4.39 -13.73
CA ASN A 234 -20.90 5.25 -13.51
C ASN A 234 -20.77 6.19 -12.30
N GLY A 235 -19.58 6.74 -12.06
CA GLY A 235 -19.29 7.64 -10.93
C GLY A 235 -19.11 6.96 -9.57
N LYS A 236 -19.33 5.64 -9.47
CA LYS A 236 -19.14 4.86 -8.23
C LYS A 236 -17.80 4.13 -8.24
N LEU A 237 -17.21 3.97 -7.06
CA LEU A 237 -16.01 3.15 -6.88
C LEU A 237 -16.39 1.68 -6.95
N CYS A 238 -15.59 0.90 -7.69
CA CYS A 238 -15.68 -0.56 -7.74
C CYS A 238 -14.28 -1.17 -7.80
N GLY A 239 -14.19 -2.44 -7.48
CA GLY A 239 -12.95 -3.20 -7.49
C GLY A 239 -12.64 -3.89 -8.81
N ASP A 240 -11.59 -4.71 -8.78
CA ASP A 240 -11.23 -5.63 -9.86
C ASP A 240 -12.07 -6.91 -9.83
N VAL A 241 -12.78 -7.15 -8.74
CA VAL A 241 -13.59 -8.37 -8.50
C VAL A 241 -15.08 -8.07 -8.70
N ASP A 242 -15.78 -8.97 -9.37
CA ASP A 242 -17.25 -8.99 -9.40
C ASP A 242 -17.77 -9.42 -8.01
N PHE A 243 -17.80 -8.44 -7.11
CA PHE A 243 -18.03 -8.64 -5.69
C PHE A 243 -19.33 -9.40 -5.40
N GLU A 244 -20.43 -9.04 -6.07
CA GLU A 244 -21.74 -9.59 -5.78
C GLU A 244 -21.84 -11.10 -6.09
N ASN A 245 -21.20 -11.56 -7.16
CA ASN A 245 -21.17 -12.96 -7.54
C ASN A 245 -20.08 -13.72 -6.78
N VAL A 246 -18.89 -13.16 -6.69
CA VAL A 246 -17.74 -13.81 -6.02
C VAL A 246 -17.99 -14.02 -4.52
N LYS A 247 -18.70 -13.10 -3.83
CA LYS A 247 -19.02 -13.26 -2.42
C LYS A 247 -19.92 -14.46 -2.11
N GLN A 248 -20.61 -15.02 -3.10
CA GLN A 248 -21.42 -16.21 -2.89
C GLN A 248 -20.54 -17.48 -2.77
N LYS A 249 -19.32 -17.42 -3.30
CA LYS A 249 -18.40 -18.55 -3.43
C LYS A 249 -17.16 -18.43 -2.52
N ALA A 250 -16.67 -17.24 -2.32
CA ALA A 250 -15.51 -16.97 -1.46
C ALA A 250 -15.80 -17.36 0.01
N GLY A 251 -14.77 -17.78 0.74
CA GLY A 251 -14.82 -17.95 2.20
C GLY A 251 -14.70 -16.61 2.91
N ALA A 252 -13.84 -15.72 2.39
CA ALA A 252 -13.68 -14.35 2.86
C ALA A 252 -13.37 -13.44 1.68
N ILE A 253 -13.81 -12.17 1.74
CA ILE A 253 -13.63 -11.21 0.65
C ILE A 253 -13.53 -9.78 1.17
N THR A 254 -12.66 -8.96 0.54
CA THR A 254 -12.61 -7.51 0.79
C THR A 254 -13.60 -6.76 -0.08
N PRO A 255 -14.37 -5.77 0.47
CA PRO A 255 -15.22 -4.90 -0.33
C PRO A 255 -14.43 -3.76 -0.96
N VAL A 256 -14.95 -3.20 -2.05
CA VAL A 256 -14.50 -1.92 -2.60
C VAL A 256 -15.70 -0.98 -2.79
N PRO A 257 -15.72 0.18 -2.11
CA PRO A 257 -14.73 0.72 -1.17
C PRO A 257 -14.79 0.04 0.23
N GLY A 258 -13.72 0.23 1.03
CA GLY A 258 -13.72 -0.16 2.45
C GLY A 258 -12.85 -1.37 2.80
N GLY A 259 -12.26 -2.03 1.80
CA GLY A 259 -11.27 -3.09 1.99
C GLY A 259 -9.84 -2.55 2.07
N VAL A 260 -9.03 -2.80 1.03
CA VAL A 260 -7.59 -2.51 1.01
C VAL A 260 -7.25 -1.01 1.10
N GLY A 261 -8.06 -0.12 0.48
CA GLY A 261 -7.76 1.31 0.43
C GLY A 261 -7.50 1.98 1.79
N PRO A 262 -8.36 1.82 2.82
CA PRO A 262 -8.10 2.35 4.16
C PRO A 262 -6.79 1.86 4.79
N MET A 263 -6.39 0.63 4.51
CA MET A 263 -5.17 0.03 5.04
C MET A 263 -3.90 0.67 4.45
N THR A 264 -3.92 1.04 3.17
CA THR A 264 -2.79 1.73 2.53
C THR A 264 -2.40 3.00 3.29
N ILE A 265 -3.38 3.79 3.74
CA ILE A 265 -3.12 5.00 4.54
C ILE A 265 -2.59 4.64 5.93
N ALA A 266 -3.14 3.62 6.59
CA ALA A 266 -2.66 3.18 7.89
C ALA A 266 -1.20 2.69 7.83
N MET A 267 -0.85 1.92 6.80
CA MET A 267 0.52 1.44 6.61
C MET A 267 1.51 2.57 6.29
N LEU A 268 1.10 3.59 5.55
CA LEU A 268 1.92 4.79 5.35
C LEU A 268 2.25 5.47 6.69
N MET A 269 1.27 5.60 7.57
CA MET A 269 1.50 6.16 8.92
C MET A 269 2.42 5.26 9.74
N LYS A 270 2.26 3.93 9.66
CA LYS A 270 3.13 2.94 10.31
C LYS A 270 4.56 3.05 9.81
N ASN A 271 4.78 3.10 8.50
CA ASN A 271 6.12 3.29 7.90
C ASN A 271 6.75 4.62 8.33
N THR A 272 5.96 5.71 8.40
CA THR A 272 6.48 7.02 8.85
C THR A 272 6.91 6.97 10.33
N LEU A 273 6.14 6.29 11.17
CA LEU A 273 6.49 6.06 12.57
C LEU A 273 7.76 5.21 12.70
N THR A 274 7.86 4.11 11.93
CA THR A 274 9.05 3.25 11.88
C THR A 274 10.28 4.05 11.44
N ALA A 275 10.14 4.91 10.42
CA ALA A 275 11.22 5.80 9.99
C ALA A 275 11.68 6.74 11.11
N ALA A 276 10.74 7.36 11.84
CA ALA A 276 11.06 8.22 12.97
C ALA A 276 11.78 7.47 14.09
N LYS A 277 11.33 6.27 14.46
CA LYS A 277 11.99 5.42 15.45
C LYS A 277 13.43 5.11 15.04
N ARG A 278 13.64 4.60 13.83
CA ARG A 278 14.98 4.21 13.33
C ARG A 278 15.95 5.37 13.24
N GLN A 279 15.50 6.54 12.74
CA GLN A 279 16.32 7.75 12.65
C GLN A 279 16.71 8.31 14.01
N ASN A 280 16.01 7.92 15.08
CA ASN A 280 16.33 8.27 16.47
C ASN A 280 16.94 7.11 17.28
N GLY A 281 17.37 6.04 16.62
CA GLY A 281 18.04 4.90 17.27
C GLY A 281 17.14 4.03 18.14
N ILE A 282 15.81 4.10 17.92
CA ILE A 282 14.83 3.26 18.61
C ILE A 282 14.56 2.03 17.73
N THR A 283 15.07 0.88 18.12
CA THR A 283 14.78 -0.41 17.48
C THR A 283 13.54 -1.04 18.12
N GLU A 284 12.72 -1.71 17.34
CA GLU A 284 11.71 -2.64 17.87
C GLU A 284 12.42 -3.89 18.33
N GLU A 285 12.23 -4.28 19.60
CA GLU A 285 12.68 -5.58 20.13
C GLU A 285 11.83 -6.72 19.58
#